data_8a0a1b371dfd8604753e38ae101dae13
#
_entry.id   8a0a1b371dfd8604753e38ae101dae13
#
_cell.length_a   1.000
_cell.length_b   1.000
_cell.length_c   1.000
_cell.angle_alpha   90.00
_cell.angle_beta   90.00
_cell.angle_gamma   90.00
#
_symmetry.space_group_name_H-M   'P 1'
#
loop_
_entity.id
_entity.type
_entity.pdbx_description
1 polymer ?
#
loop_
_entity_poly.entity_id
_entity_poly.type
_entity_poly.pdbx_seq_one_letter_code
_entity_poly.pdbx_strand_id
1 'polypeptide(L)'
;MQERNIYSDIAKRTQGDIYIGVVGPVRTGKSTFIKRFMDALVLPNIESQSVRDRATDELPQSAAGRTIMTTESKFIPENAVEISLQAEATFRVRLIDCVGYIVPSSLGYIEGESPRMVKTPWFEHEIPFNMAAEIGTQKVISEHSTIGLVITTDGSISEIPRSEYEEAEGRVISELKGLKKPFVVLLNSTNPESDEVKNMTASLTDKYGVPVMPVNCLEIGEEEIKEILTQVLFEFPVKEVSVGLPGWAMTLSRDHWLRSGLCSAVSEAAQNLRTLRDVKHLAEDICSCEYVTDAKIAKMDLSCGAARIEAQIDGSLFYKILAEETGLDISGEQDLMSCMRELAAVRREYERLKGALDEVEATGYGIVMPSLDELSLEEPEIMRQGGRYGVRLRASAPSIHMMKANITTEVAPIVGSESQSEELVNYMLKEFEEDPTKIWESNIFGKSLHELVNEGLHNKLYRMPAAARMKLQETLEKVINEGCSGLICIIL
;
A
#
# COMPACT_ATOMS: atom_id res chain seq x y z
N MET A 1 -4.55 24.21 1.21
CA MET A 1 -3.59 23.51 0.33
C MET A 1 -2.35 24.38 0.33
N GLN A 2 -1.21 23.92 0.86
CA GLN A 2 0.06 24.64 0.69
C GLN A 2 0.33 24.68 -0.82
N GLU A 3 0.60 25.87 -1.36
CA GLU A 3 1.07 26.00 -2.74
C GLU A 3 2.32 25.12 -2.89
N ARG A 4 2.24 24.14 -3.77
CA ARG A 4 3.38 23.25 -4.06
C ARG A 4 4.48 24.06 -4.73
N ASN A 5 5.65 24.10 -4.09
CA ASN A 5 6.82 24.72 -4.70
C ASN A 5 7.51 23.70 -5.62
N ILE A 6 7.16 23.74 -6.91
CA ILE A 6 7.67 22.86 -7.97
C ILE A 6 9.20 22.92 -8.05
N TYR A 7 9.79 24.08 -7.85
CA TYR A 7 11.23 24.26 -7.89
C TYR A 7 11.93 23.53 -6.73
N SER A 8 11.34 23.52 -5.53
CA SER A 8 11.83 22.73 -4.41
C SER A 8 11.74 21.22 -4.68
N ASP A 9 10.66 20.79 -5.31
CA ASP A 9 10.45 19.38 -5.62
C ASP A 9 11.48 18.88 -6.66
N ILE A 10 11.72 19.64 -7.73
CA ILE A 10 12.72 19.27 -8.74
C ILE A 10 14.15 19.33 -8.18
N ALA A 11 14.46 20.32 -7.34
CA ALA A 11 15.75 20.42 -6.67
C ALA A 11 16.03 19.18 -5.81
N LYS A 12 15.06 18.71 -5.03
CA LYS A 12 15.19 17.47 -4.25
C LYS A 12 15.36 16.22 -5.12
N ARG A 13 14.65 16.16 -6.24
CA ARG A 13 14.74 15.03 -7.18
C ARG A 13 16.10 14.95 -7.86
N THR A 14 16.71 16.07 -8.16
CA THR A 14 17.99 16.20 -8.86
C THR A 14 19.17 16.42 -7.92
N GLN A 15 18.97 16.33 -6.60
CA GLN A 15 20.01 16.55 -5.58
C GLN A 15 20.62 17.98 -5.62
N GLY A 16 19.82 18.94 -6.02
CA GLY A 16 20.23 20.35 -6.13
C GLY A 16 20.84 20.76 -7.47
N ASP A 17 21.01 19.81 -8.41
CA ASP A 17 21.60 20.06 -9.73
C ASP A 17 20.59 19.84 -10.85
N ILE A 18 20.07 20.90 -11.44
CA ILE A 18 19.13 20.84 -12.57
C ILE A 18 19.91 21.08 -13.88
N TYR A 19 20.38 20.01 -14.48
CA TYR A 19 21.07 20.04 -15.76
C TYR A 19 20.13 19.56 -16.86
N ILE A 20 19.70 20.50 -17.72
CA ILE A 20 18.70 20.29 -18.76
C ILE A 20 19.37 20.06 -20.10
N GLY A 21 19.32 18.85 -20.62
CA GLY A 21 19.71 18.53 -21.98
C GLY A 21 18.61 18.90 -22.97
N VAL A 22 18.82 19.95 -23.78
CA VAL A 22 17.85 20.37 -24.81
C VAL A 22 18.24 19.74 -26.14
N VAL A 23 17.45 18.78 -26.60
CA VAL A 23 17.75 17.94 -27.77
C VAL A 23 16.59 17.95 -28.75
N GLY A 24 16.81 17.35 -29.91
CA GLY A 24 15.79 17.27 -30.96
C GLY A 24 16.40 17.49 -32.32
N PRO A 25 15.62 17.45 -33.41
CA PRO A 25 16.08 17.74 -34.74
C PRO A 25 16.65 19.18 -34.89
N VAL A 26 17.48 19.41 -35.87
CA VAL A 26 18.01 20.77 -36.16
C VAL A 26 16.86 21.71 -36.51
N ARG A 27 17.03 23.02 -36.23
CA ARG A 27 16.06 24.06 -36.58
C ARG A 27 14.66 23.95 -35.91
N THR A 28 14.53 23.26 -34.80
CA THR A 28 13.27 23.13 -34.05
C THR A 28 13.07 24.21 -32.98
N GLY A 29 14.02 25.14 -32.81
CA GLY A 29 13.92 26.23 -31.83
C GLY A 29 14.64 25.96 -30.52
N LYS A 30 15.55 24.96 -30.42
CA LYS A 30 16.31 24.62 -29.19
C LYS A 30 17.02 25.83 -28.57
N SER A 31 17.86 26.49 -29.34
CA SER A 31 18.62 27.66 -28.84
C SER A 31 17.70 28.84 -28.48
N THR A 32 16.56 28.98 -29.16
CA THR A 32 15.53 29.99 -28.80
C THR A 32 14.90 29.67 -27.45
N PHE A 33 14.52 28.42 -27.24
CA PHE A 33 14.00 27.95 -25.95
C PHE A 33 15.01 28.19 -24.81
N ILE A 34 16.27 27.80 -25.02
CA ILE A 34 17.33 27.99 -24.02
C ILE A 34 17.46 29.46 -23.63
N LYS A 35 17.51 30.34 -24.66
CA LYS A 35 17.59 31.79 -24.42
C LYS A 35 16.40 32.28 -23.58
N ARG A 36 15.18 31.90 -23.93
CA ARG A 36 13.98 32.31 -23.22
C ARG A 36 13.88 31.73 -21.81
N PHE A 37 14.28 30.48 -21.63
CA PHE A 37 14.38 29.88 -20.31
C PHE A 37 15.36 30.63 -19.39
N MET A 38 16.52 31.01 -19.93
CA MET A 38 17.51 31.80 -19.21
C MET A 38 16.97 33.20 -18.90
N ASP A 39 16.37 33.89 -19.89
CA ASP A 39 15.82 35.24 -19.72
C ASP A 39 14.65 35.29 -18.70
N ALA A 40 13.75 34.31 -18.75
CA ALA A 40 12.55 34.31 -17.91
C ALA A 40 12.79 33.78 -16.49
N LEU A 41 13.63 32.76 -16.31
CA LEU A 41 13.78 32.08 -15.02
C LEU A 41 15.17 32.24 -14.41
N VAL A 42 16.27 32.13 -15.14
CA VAL A 42 17.60 32.04 -14.58
C VAL A 42 18.21 33.40 -14.29
N LEU A 43 18.33 34.25 -15.31
CA LEU A 43 18.99 35.55 -15.19
C LEU A 43 18.37 36.48 -14.15
N PRO A 44 17.03 36.58 -14.01
CA PRO A 44 16.41 37.41 -12.97
C PRO A 44 16.75 36.98 -11.55
N ASN A 45 17.02 35.69 -11.34
CA ASN A 45 17.23 35.08 -10.04
C ASN A 45 18.70 34.84 -9.67
N ILE A 46 19.64 35.34 -10.49
CA ILE A 46 21.08 35.39 -10.16
C ILE A 46 21.37 36.60 -9.28
N GLU A 47 21.86 36.37 -8.07
CA GLU A 47 22.16 37.46 -7.12
C GLU A 47 23.35 38.32 -7.56
N SER A 48 24.44 37.68 -8.06
CA SER A 48 25.67 38.36 -8.46
C SER A 48 25.58 38.97 -9.85
N GLN A 49 25.77 40.30 -9.95
CA GLN A 49 25.73 41.01 -11.27
C GLN A 49 26.80 40.48 -12.22
N SER A 50 28.03 40.21 -11.73
CA SER A 50 29.13 39.73 -12.58
C SER A 50 28.86 38.30 -13.14
N VAL A 51 28.14 37.46 -12.37
CA VAL A 51 27.74 36.13 -12.83
C VAL A 51 26.60 36.25 -13.81
N ARG A 52 25.66 37.17 -13.60
CA ARG A 52 24.56 37.47 -14.52
C ARG A 52 25.06 37.98 -15.88
N ASP A 53 25.99 38.95 -15.86
CA ASP A 53 26.57 39.51 -17.08
C ASP A 53 27.27 38.41 -17.92
N ARG A 54 28.10 37.58 -17.26
CA ARG A 54 28.73 36.41 -17.90
C ARG A 54 27.71 35.46 -18.51
N ALA A 55 26.69 35.05 -17.72
CA ALA A 55 25.65 34.15 -18.19
C ALA A 55 24.87 34.73 -19.39
N THR A 56 24.72 36.07 -19.45
CA THR A 56 24.10 36.78 -20.58
C THR A 56 24.98 36.73 -21.85
N ASP A 57 26.29 36.88 -21.69
CA ASP A 57 27.24 36.79 -22.80
C ASP A 57 27.34 35.38 -23.40
N GLU A 58 27.07 34.35 -22.58
CA GLU A 58 27.11 32.94 -22.99
C GLU A 58 25.81 32.47 -23.67
N LEU A 59 24.78 33.31 -23.77
CA LEU A 59 23.50 32.95 -24.38
C LEU A 59 23.67 32.56 -25.85
N PRO A 60 22.94 31.56 -26.36
CA PRO A 60 23.04 31.14 -27.72
C PRO A 60 22.47 32.20 -28.68
N GLN A 61 23.11 32.37 -29.82
CA GLN A 61 22.59 33.21 -30.89
C GLN A 61 21.62 32.40 -31.73
N SER A 62 20.39 32.86 -31.85
CA SER A 62 19.39 32.26 -32.72
C SER A 62 19.29 33.06 -34.03
N ALA A 63 19.30 32.37 -35.17
CA ALA A 63 19.10 32.96 -36.47
C ALA A 63 17.99 32.26 -37.25
N ALA A 64 17.29 32.97 -38.13
CA ALA A 64 16.31 32.40 -39.06
C ALA A 64 17.00 31.64 -40.22
N GLY A 65 16.24 30.77 -40.91
CA GLY A 65 16.70 30.06 -42.12
C GLY A 65 17.04 28.59 -41.88
N ARG A 66 17.63 27.91 -42.87
CA ARG A 66 17.89 26.47 -42.92
C ARG A 66 19.30 26.06 -42.46
N THR A 67 20.22 27.02 -42.28
CA THR A 67 21.62 26.74 -41.95
C THR A 67 21.78 26.32 -40.51
N ILE A 68 22.55 25.24 -40.27
CA ILE A 68 22.90 24.78 -38.93
C ILE A 68 23.93 25.76 -38.34
N MET A 69 23.58 26.34 -37.18
CA MET A 69 24.41 27.35 -36.51
C MET A 69 25.27 26.72 -35.40
N THR A 70 24.71 25.76 -34.67
CA THR A 70 25.38 25.07 -33.55
C THR A 70 26.18 23.92 -34.12
N THR A 71 27.50 23.94 -34.00
CA THR A 71 28.40 22.89 -34.47
C THR A 71 28.93 21.97 -33.38
N GLU A 72 28.83 22.42 -32.15
CA GLU A 72 29.25 21.69 -30.94
C GLU A 72 28.22 21.88 -29.81
N SER A 73 28.07 20.90 -28.95
CA SER A 73 27.22 21.05 -27.78
C SER A 73 27.83 22.07 -26.81
N LYS A 74 27.02 23.01 -26.34
CA LYS A 74 27.44 24.10 -25.44
C LYS A 74 26.71 24.03 -24.11
N PHE A 75 27.45 24.22 -23.04
CA PHE A 75 26.89 24.41 -21.69
C PHE A 75 26.52 25.90 -21.51
N ILE A 76 25.32 26.17 -21.03
CA ILE A 76 24.76 27.51 -20.90
C ILE A 76 24.10 27.65 -19.51
N PRO A 77 24.68 28.41 -18.59
CA PRO A 77 26.06 28.94 -18.68
C PRO A 77 27.10 27.83 -18.58
N GLU A 78 28.35 28.10 -18.96
CA GLU A 78 29.45 27.12 -18.91
C GLU A 78 29.64 26.52 -17.55
N ASN A 79 29.57 27.36 -16.48
CA ASN A 79 29.50 26.91 -15.10
C ASN A 79 28.07 27.04 -14.60
N ALA A 80 27.53 25.97 -13.97
CA ALA A 80 26.20 25.97 -13.38
C ALA A 80 26.05 27.14 -12.40
N VAL A 81 24.97 27.90 -12.51
CA VAL A 81 24.67 29.03 -11.64
C VAL A 81 23.65 28.63 -10.58
N GLU A 82 23.88 29.11 -9.39
CA GLU A 82 22.94 28.95 -8.29
C GLU A 82 21.87 30.03 -8.37
N ILE A 83 20.62 29.62 -8.29
CA ILE A 83 19.47 30.52 -8.24
C ILE A 83 18.60 30.17 -7.06
N SER A 84 17.98 31.19 -6.47
CA SER A 84 17.06 31.06 -5.37
C SER A 84 15.68 31.54 -5.78
N LEU A 85 14.68 30.65 -5.72
CA LEU A 85 13.31 30.93 -6.11
C LEU A 85 12.38 30.84 -4.89
N GLN A 86 11.53 31.87 -4.71
CA GLN A 86 10.48 31.88 -3.67
C GLN A 86 11.00 31.58 -2.24
N ALA A 87 12.20 32.05 -1.89
CA ALA A 87 12.87 31.93 -0.58
C ALA A 87 13.07 30.50 -0.03
N GLU A 88 12.62 29.45 -0.69
CA GLU A 88 12.66 28.07 -0.20
C GLU A 88 13.38 27.07 -1.11
N ALA A 89 13.59 27.40 -2.38
CA ALA A 89 14.23 26.52 -3.35
C ALA A 89 15.52 27.12 -3.91
N THR A 90 16.65 26.62 -3.43
CA THR A 90 17.97 26.95 -3.99
C THR A 90 18.51 25.73 -4.76
N PHE A 91 18.93 25.94 -6.00
CA PHE A 91 19.48 24.89 -6.84
C PHE A 91 20.38 25.47 -7.93
N ARG A 92 21.24 24.63 -8.48
CA ARG A 92 22.13 25.01 -9.59
C ARG A 92 21.49 24.61 -10.90
N VAL A 93 21.48 25.55 -11.85
CA VAL A 93 20.91 25.35 -13.18
C VAL A 93 21.99 25.46 -14.24
N ARG A 94 21.91 24.56 -15.21
CA ARG A 94 22.67 24.61 -16.44
C ARG A 94 21.88 23.98 -17.57
N LEU A 95 21.75 24.64 -18.68
CA LEU A 95 21.18 24.09 -19.91
C LEU A 95 22.30 23.65 -20.83
N ILE A 96 22.01 22.71 -21.70
CA ILE A 96 22.97 22.19 -22.67
C ILE A 96 22.34 22.25 -24.04
N ASP A 97 22.88 23.12 -24.90
CA ASP A 97 22.45 23.28 -26.28
C ASP A 97 23.17 22.25 -27.15
N CYS A 98 22.40 21.30 -27.70
CA CYS A 98 22.92 20.27 -28.57
C CYS A 98 22.77 20.68 -30.05
N VAL A 99 23.66 20.16 -30.88
CA VAL A 99 23.60 20.37 -32.35
C VAL A 99 22.23 19.94 -32.90
N GLY A 100 21.79 18.78 -32.53
CA GLY A 100 20.54 18.17 -32.98
C GLY A 100 20.73 17.21 -34.16
N TYR A 101 19.71 16.41 -34.38
CA TYR A 101 19.68 15.42 -35.45
C TYR A 101 19.40 16.10 -36.79
N ILE A 102 20.18 15.73 -37.81
CA ILE A 102 20.08 16.30 -39.11
C ILE A 102 18.76 15.92 -39.80
N VAL A 103 18.15 16.89 -40.49
CA VAL A 103 16.99 16.67 -41.36
C VAL A 103 17.38 16.94 -42.82
N PRO A 104 16.76 16.29 -43.82
CA PRO A 104 17.21 16.32 -45.23
C PRO A 104 17.40 17.70 -45.81
N SER A 105 16.47 18.63 -45.60
CA SER A 105 16.53 19.99 -46.14
C SER A 105 17.36 20.99 -45.32
N SER A 106 18.07 20.55 -44.27
CA SER A 106 18.98 21.42 -43.52
C SER A 106 20.25 21.70 -44.32
N LEU A 107 20.86 22.87 -44.10
CA LEU A 107 22.08 23.29 -44.77
C LEU A 107 23.27 23.34 -43.82
N GLY A 108 24.49 23.05 -44.34
CA GLY A 108 25.73 23.18 -43.55
C GLY A 108 26.33 21.88 -43.02
N TYR A 109 25.74 20.72 -43.33
CA TYR A 109 26.29 19.42 -43.04
C TYR A 109 26.97 18.72 -44.20
N ILE A 110 26.84 19.31 -45.42
CA ILE A 110 27.50 18.89 -46.68
C ILE A 110 28.43 20.00 -47.10
N GLU A 111 29.63 19.65 -47.52
CA GLU A 111 30.65 20.54 -48.08
C GLU A 111 31.02 20.04 -49.48
N GLY A 112 30.54 20.76 -50.52
CA GLY A 112 30.58 20.27 -51.90
C GLY A 112 29.64 19.06 -52.11
N GLU A 113 30.19 17.91 -52.55
CA GLU A 113 29.44 16.66 -52.76
C GLU A 113 29.63 15.64 -51.63
N SER A 114 30.41 15.99 -50.59
CA SER A 114 30.78 15.08 -49.50
C SER A 114 30.25 15.57 -48.14
N PRO A 115 29.98 14.67 -47.18
CA PRO A 115 29.65 15.05 -45.81
C PRO A 115 30.79 15.89 -45.21
N ARG A 116 30.43 17.00 -44.55
CA ARG A 116 31.38 17.81 -43.79
C ARG A 116 32.04 16.98 -42.72
N MET A 117 33.36 16.94 -42.67
CA MET A 117 34.15 16.23 -41.69
C MET A 117 34.47 17.15 -40.50
N VAL A 118 34.39 16.64 -39.28
CA VAL A 118 34.64 17.40 -38.04
C VAL A 118 35.47 16.57 -37.06
N LYS A 119 36.34 17.23 -36.32
CA LYS A 119 37.04 16.68 -35.16
C LYS A 119 36.16 16.76 -33.95
N THR A 120 36.12 15.67 -33.16
CA THR A 120 35.40 15.64 -31.89
C THR A 120 36.35 15.15 -30.78
N PRO A 121 36.12 15.48 -29.54
CA PRO A 121 36.96 15.02 -28.43
C PRO A 121 36.92 13.48 -28.21
N TRP A 122 36.00 12.80 -28.86
CA TRP A 122 35.73 11.36 -28.65
C TRP A 122 36.39 10.44 -29.65
N PHE A 123 36.93 11.01 -30.75
CA PHE A 123 37.56 10.26 -31.84
C PHE A 123 38.91 10.88 -32.21
N GLU A 124 39.90 10.05 -32.47
CA GLU A 124 41.25 10.49 -32.92
C GLU A 124 41.26 10.96 -34.36
N HIS A 125 40.25 10.57 -35.15
CA HIS A 125 40.11 10.92 -36.59
C HIS A 125 38.87 11.78 -36.80
N GLU A 126 38.82 12.47 -37.91
CA GLU A 126 37.67 13.24 -38.33
C GLU A 126 36.51 12.30 -38.70
N ILE A 127 35.32 12.64 -38.29
CA ILE A 127 34.09 11.89 -38.56
C ILE A 127 33.07 12.79 -39.25
N PRO A 128 32.10 12.21 -39.99
CA PRO A 128 31.03 13.01 -40.61
C PRO A 128 30.24 13.80 -39.57
N PHE A 129 29.88 15.03 -39.90
CA PHE A 129 29.19 15.97 -39.01
C PHE A 129 27.87 15.43 -38.45
N ASN A 130 27.10 14.70 -39.27
CA ASN A 130 25.87 14.03 -38.80
C ASN A 130 26.14 13.01 -37.69
N MET A 131 27.18 12.18 -37.83
CA MET A 131 27.59 11.20 -36.82
C MET A 131 28.09 11.90 -35.55
N ALA A 132 28.85 12.97 -35.69
CA ALA A 132 29.34 13.78 -34.57
C ALA A 132 28.18 14.41 -33.80
N ALA A 133 27.17 14.92 -34.51
CA ALA A 133 25.98 15.52 -33.90
C ALA A 133 25.16 14.52 -33.10
N GLU A 134 24.95 13.31 -33.63
CA GLU A 134 24.23 12.24 -32.96
C GLU A 134 24.95 11.76 -31.67
N ILE A 135 26.23 11.41 -31.78
CA ILE A 135 27.05 10.97 -30.68
C ILE A 135 27.18 12.06 -29.60
N GLY A 136 27.39 13.31 -30.00
CA GLY A 136 27.44 14.44 -29.07
C GLY A 136 26.13 14.64 -28.33
N THR A 137 25.00 14.53 -29.01
CA THR A 137 23.68 14.62 -28.37
C THR A 137 23.44 13.46 -27.40
N GLN A 138 23.76 12.23 -27.77
CA GLN A 138 23.64 11.06 -26.93
C GLN A 138 24.49 11.19 -25.63
N LYS A 139 25.76 11.62 -25.76
CA LYS A 139 26.64 11.84 -24.62
C LYS A 139 26.15 12.95 -23.70
N VAL A 140 25.66 14.06 -24.24
CA VAL A 140 25.07 15.13 -23.44
C VAL A 140 23.95 14.60 -22.56
N ILE A 141 23.04 13.83 -23.13
CA ILE A 141 21.93 13.30 -22.36
C ILE A 141 22.40 12.25 -21.35
N SER A 142 23.26 11.30 -21.77
CA SER A 142 23.65 10.19 -20.91
C SER A 142 24.53 10.63 -19.73
N GLU A 143 25.49 11.54 -19.98
CA GLU A 143 26.57 11.84 -19.02
C GLU A 143 26.37 13.19 -18.31
N HIS A 144 25.77 14.19 -18.97
CA HIS A 144 25.80 15.57 -18.50
C HIS A 144 24.43 16.15 -18.12
N SER A 145 23.29 15.50 -18.44
CA SER A 145 21.98 16.02 -18.09
C SER A 145 21.30 15.17 -16.98
N THR A 146 20.55 15.84 -16.11
CA THR A 146 19.66 15.19 -15.14
C THR A 146 18.29 14.95 -15.72
N ILE A 147 17.85 15.83 -16.63
CA ILE A 147 16.56 15.78 -17.35
C ILE A 147 16.76 16.10 -18.83
N GLY A 148 15.88 15.57 -19.68
CA GLY A 148 15.86 15.84 -21.11
C GLY A 148 14.65 16.68 -21.51
N LEU A 149 14.86 17.61 -22.45
CA LEU A 149 13.77 18.29 -23.18
C LEU A 149 13.96 18.04 -24.65
N VAL A 150 13.02 17.33 -25.28
CA VAL A 150 13.02 17.15 -26.75
C VAL A 150 12.21 18.25 -27.35
N ILE A 151 12.82 19.06 -28.26
CA ILE A 151 12.10 20.08 -28.98
C ILE A 151 11.92 19.65 -30.44
N THR A 152 10.69 19.50 -30.84
CA THR A 152 10.25 19.28 -32.23
C THR A 152 9.36 20.42 -32.68
N THR A 153 8.82 20.38 -33.91
CA THR A 153 7.99 21.44 -34.47
C THR A 153 6.87 20.88 -35.34
N ASP A 154 5.80 21.63 -35.43
CA ASP A 154 4.72 21.44 -36.42
C ASP A 154 5.09 21.86 -37.86
N GLY A 155 6.28 22.46 -38.05
CA GLY A 155 6.74 23.01 -39.33
C GLY A 155 6.46 24.51 -39.49
N SER A 156 5.71 25.16 -38.63
CA SER A 156 5.33 26.58 -38.75
C SER A 156 6.47 27.56 -38.48
N ILE A 157 7.54 27.13 -37.80
CA ILE A 157 8.64 27.99 -37.33
C ILE A 157 9.81 28.11 -38.33
N SER A 158 9.85 27.24 -39.34
CA SER A 158 10.95 27.17 -40.31
C SER A 158 10.41 26.88 -41.72
N GLU A 159 11.26 27.01 -42.73
CA GLU A 159 10.92 26.65 -44.11
C GLU A 159 11.00 25.12 -44.37
N ILE A 160 11.30 24.31 -43.35
CA ILE A 160 11.42 22.86 -43.48
C ILE A 160 10.05 22.25 -43.12
N PRO A 161 9.47 21.41 -44.00
CA PRO A 161 8.16 20.83 -43.79
C PRO A 161 8.17 19.80 -42.63
N ARG A 162 7.06 19.66 -41.93
CA ARG A 162 6.90 18.74 -40.77
C ARG A 162 7.34 17.31 -41.09
N SER A 163 7.03 16.81 -42.29
CA SER A 163 7.35 15.44 -42.70
C SER A 163 8.85 15.07 -42.60
N GLU A 164 9.74 16.06 -42.76
CA GLU A 164 11.19 15.83 -42.70
C GLU A 164 11.70 15.68 -41.25
N TYR A 165 10.92 16.14 -40.25
CA TYR A 165 11.30 16.04 -38.84
C TYR A 165 10.97 14.69 -38.23
N GLU A 166 10.01 13.94 -38.78
CA GLU A 166 9.42 12.74 -38.16
C GLU A 166 10.45 11.64 -37.91
N GLU A 167 11.36 11.38 -38.84
CA GLU A 167 12.38 10.35 -38.66
C GLU A 167 13.38 10.73 -37.56
N ALA A 168 13.92 11.94 -37.63
CA ALA A 168 14.88 12.47 -36.66
C ALA A 168 14.28 12.56 -35.25
N GLU A 169 13.03 12.98 -35.13
CA GLU A 169 12.25 13.04 -33.92
C GLU A 169 12.07 11.64 -33.27
N GLY A 170 11.66 10.67 -34.11
CA GLY A 170 11.49 9.28 -33.63
C GLY A 170 12.78 8.65 -33.13
N ARG A 171 13.91 8.95 -33.77
CA ARG A 171 15.25 8.49 -33.34
C ARG A 171 15.63 9.07 -31.98
N VAL A 172 15.53 10.39 -31.81
CA VAL A 172 15.83 11.08 -30.54
C VAL A 172 15.01 10.50 -29.37
N ILE A 173 13.70 10.37 -29.59
CA ILE A 173 12.79 9.89 -28.55
C ILE A 173 13.11 8.43 -28.19
N SER A 174 13.43 7.58 -29.16
CA SER A 174 13.79 6.16 -28.93
C SER A 174 15.08 6.05 -28.12
N GLU A 175 16.08 6.87 -28.41
CA GLU A 175 17.34 6.89 -27.66
C GLU A 175 17.15 7.34 -26.21
N LEU A 176 16.35 8.41 -25.99
CA LEU A 176 16.04 8.89 -24.63
C LEU A 176 15.31 7.84 -23.78
N LYS A 177 14.37 7.13 -24.38
CA LYS A 177 13.70 6.00 -23.71
C LYS A 177 14.68 4.91 -23.31
N GLY A 178 15.65 4.61 -24.20
CA GLY A 178 16.72 3.64 -23.90
C GLY A 178 17.58 4.04 -22.71
N LEU A 179 17.82 5.33 -22.50
CA LEU A 179 18.61 5.88 -21.41
C LEU A 179 17.86 5.93 -20.07
N LYS A 180 16.54 5.73 -20.05
CA LYS A 180 15.66 5.76 -18.86
C LYS A 180 15.76 7.05 -18.05
N LYS A 181 16.07 8.16 -18.69
CA LYS A 181 16.08 9.49 -18.06
C LYS A 181 14.71 10.14 -18.20
N PRO A 182 14.28 10.95 -17.20
CA PRO A 182 13.02 11.68 -17.32
C PRO A 182 13.13 12.73 -18.43
N PHE A 183 12.16 12.77 -19.32
CA PHE A 183 12.08 13.76 -20.39
C PHE A 183 10.65 14.03 -20.82
N VAL A 184 10.43 15.19 -21.41
CA VAL A 184 9.19 15.57 -22.08
C VAL A 184 9.48 16.07 -23.48
N VAL A 185 8.48 16.02 -24.34
CA VAL A 185 8.56 16.53 -25.72
C VAL A 185 7.83 17.85 -25.81
N LEU A 186 8.48 18.88 -26.37
CA LEU A 186 7.91 20.18 -26.64
C LEU A 186 7.66 20.31 -28.15
N LEU A 187 6.40 20.50 -28.53
CA LEU A 187 6.02 20.77 -29.91
C LEU A 187 6.00 22.28 -30.14
N ASN A 188 7.09 22.81 -30.72
CA ASN A 188 7.22 24.24 -30.99
C ASN A 188 6.38 24.67 -32.19
N SER A 189 5.44 25.56 -31.96
CA SER A 189 4.51 26.11 -32.94
C SER A 189 4.38 27.62 -32.78
N THR A 190 4.09 28.30 -33.87
CA THR A 190 3.72 29.74 -33.83
C THR A 190 2.34 29.97 -33.23
N ASN A 191 1.47 28.97 -33.24
CA ASN A 191 0.14 29.04 -32.65
C ASN A 191 -0.19 27.74 -31.86
N PRO A 192 0.33 27.56 -30.61
CA PRO A 192 0.20 26.33 -29.82
C PRO A 192 -1.26 26.03 -29.42
N GLU A 193 -2.14 27.03 -29.40
CA GLU A 193 -3.54 26.88 -29.00
C GLU A 193 -4.46 26.41 -30.14
N SER A 194 -3.98 26.30 -31.36
CA SER A 194 -4.80 25.88 -32.50
C SER A 194 -5.25 24.40 -32.35
N ASP A 195 -6.44 24.09 -32.87
CA ASP A 195 -6.99 22.71 -32.83
C ASP A 195 -6.10 21.75 -33.63
N GLU A 196 -5.42 22.20 -34.67
CA GLU A 196 -4.49 21.37 -35.45
C GLU A 196 -3.29 20.93 -34.60
N VAL A 197 -2.71 21.88 -33.86
CA VAL A 197 -1.57 21.60 -32.96
C VAL A 197 -2.01 20.73 -31.79
N LYS A 198 -3.19 20.94 -31.20
CA LYS A 198 -3.74 20.10 -30.14
C LYS A 198 -3.97 18.65 -30.61
N ASN A 199 -4.51 18.46 -31.81
CA ASN A 199 -4.69 17.13 -32.39
C ASN A 199 -3.34 16.46 -32.71
N MET A 200 -2.36 17.22 -33.23
CA MET A 200 -1.00 16.71 -33.44
C MET A 200 -0.33 16.32 -32.15
N THR A 201 -0.46 17.13 -31.12
CA THR A 201 0.04 16.84 -29.76
C THR A 201 -0.52 15.53 -29.20
N ALA A 202 -1.83 15.30 -29.29
CA ALA A 202 -2.49 14.06 -28.90
C ALA A 202 -1.94 12.85 -29.68
N SER A 203 -1.87 12.98 -31.03
CA SER A 203 -1.35 11.93 -31.90
C SER A 203 0.11 11.56 -31.59
N LEU A 204 0.95 12.54 -31.30
CA LEU A 204 2.35 12.31 -30.91
C LEU A 204 2.48 11.70 -29.52
N THR A 205 1.62 12.10 -28.60
CA THR A 205 1.56 11.50 -27.26
C THR A 205 1.21 10.02 -27.35
N ASP A 206 0.20 9.65 -28.12
CA ASP A 206 -0.21 8.27 -28.35
C ASP A 206 0.89 7.46 -29.07
N LYS A 207 1.50 8.06 -30.13
CA LYS A 207 2.57 7.42 -30.92
C LYS A 207 3.79 7.10 -30.06
N TYR A 208 4.21 8.05 -29.24
CA TYR A 208 5.45 7.93 -28.47
C TYR A 208 5.22 7.48 -27.02
N GLY A 209 4.01 7.51 -26.48
CA GLY A 209 3.73 7.12 -25.10
C GLY A 209 4.47 7.99 -24.06
N VAL A 210 4.77 9.25 -24.41
CA VAL A 210 5.42 10.27 -23.56
C VAL A 210 4.64 11.57 -23.66
N PRO A 211 4.66 12.43 -22.63
CA PRO A 211 3.95 13.70 -22.69
C PRO A 211 4.54 14.60 -23.77
N VAL A 212 3.66 15.12 -24.61
CA VAL A 212 3.98 16.15 -25.61
C VAL A 212 3.24 17.41 -25.21
N MET A 213 3.96 18.55 -25.18
CA MET A 213 3.39 19.85 -24.79
C MET A 213 3.54 20.83 -25.98
N PRO A 214 2.46 21.47 -26.43
CA PRO A 214 2.54 22.52 -27.42
C PRO A 214 3.07 23.80 -26.75
N VAL A 215 4.08 24.43 -27.36
CA VAL A 215 4.71 25.66 -26.86
C VAL A 215 5.07 26.63 -27.99
N ASN A 216 5.12 27.93 -27.69
CA ASN A 216 5.77 28.91 -28.53
C ASN A 216 7.11 29.31 -27.90
N CYS A 217 8.21 28.74 -28.39
CA CYS A 217 9.53 29.03 -27.83
C CYS A 217 9.97 30.50 -27.90
N LEU A 218 9.32 31.34 -28.71
CA LEU A 218 9.61 32.76 -28.77
C LEU A 218 8.94 33.58 -27.66
N GLU A 219 7.81 33.10 -27.16
CA GLU A 219 6.95 33.81 -26.21
C GLU A 219 6.88 33.17 -24.84
N ILE A 220 7.53 32.00 -24.66
CA ILE A 220 7.50 31.24 -23.42
C ILE A 220 7.93 32.10 -22.22
N GLY A 221 7.15 32.08 -21.16
CA GLY A 221 7.37 32.78 -19.91
C GLY A 221 7.58 31.83 -18.70
N GLU A 222 7.60 32.42 -17.50
CA GLU A 222 7.89 31.67 -16.28
C GLU A 222 6.81 30.59 -15.96
N GLU A 223 5.53 30.86 -16.20
CA GLU A 223 4.44 29.94 -15.90
C GLU A 223 4.48 28.69 -16.83
N GLU A 224 4.74 28.87 -18.11
CA GLU A 224 4.90 27.76 -19.06
C GLU A 224 6.15 26.92 -18.71
N ILE A 225 7.24 27.57 -18.29
CA ILE A 225 8.44 26.86 -17.82
C ILE A 225 8.12 26.02 -16.58
N LYS A 226 7.38 26.56 -15.66
CA LYS A 226 6.93 25.86 -14.45
C LYS A 226 6.05 24.66 -14.78
N GLU A 227 5.17 24.78 -15.76
CA GLU A 227 4.34 23.69 -16.25
C GLU A 227 5.20 22.58 -16.90
N ILE A 228 6.17 22.94 -17.75
CA ILE A 228 7.13 22.00 -18.34
C ILE A 228 7.89 21.25 -17.27
N LEU A 229 8.43 21.93 -16.26
CA LEU A 229 9.14 21.30 -15.14
C LEU A 229 8.23 20.39 -14.30
N THR A 230 6.97 20.75 -14.16
CA THR A 230 5.97 19.92 -13.50
C THR A 230 5.75 18.62 -14.26
N GLN A 231 5.58 18.68 -15.57
CA GLN A 231 5.44 17.49 -16.41
C GLN A 231 6.69 16.60 -16.35
N VAL A 232 7.88 17.21 -16.36
CA VAL A 232 9.13 16.46 -16.18
C VAL A 232 9.14 15.71 -14.86
N LEU A 233 8.65 16.31 -13.75
CA LEU A 233 8.58 15.64 -12.44
C LEU A 233 7.72 14.38 -12.47
N PHE A 234 6.65 14.35 -13.24
CA PHE A 234 5.82 13.16 -13.43
C PHE A 234 6.53 12.03 -14.19
N GLU A 235 7.54 12.35 -14.99
CA GLU A 235 8.36 11.37 -15.73
C GLU A 235 9.52 10.79 -14.91
N PHE A 236 9.76 11.30 -13.69
CA PHE A 236 10.74 10.70 -12.80
C PHE A 236 10.28 9.32 -12.33
N PRO A 237 11.23 8.38 -12.11
CA PRO A 237 10.91 7.07 -11.57
C PRO A 237 10.20 7.16 -10.23
N VAL A 238 9.17 6.37 -10.05
CA VAL A 238 8.55 6.18 -8.74
C VAL A 238 9.50 5.42 -7.83
N LYS A 239 9.59 5.82 -6.56
CA LYS A 239 10.43 5.16 -5.54
C LYS A 239 9.59 4.29 -4.61
N GLU A 240 8.42 4.77 -4.26
CA GLU A 240 7.56 4.10 -3.30
C GLU A 240 6.09 4.37 -3.63
N VAL A 241 5.29 3.31 -3.62
CA VAL A 241 3.83 3.44 -3.62
C VAL A 241 3.27 2.66 -2.45
N SER A 242 2.50 3.33 -1.61
CA SER A 242 1.77 2.71 -0.53
C SER A 242 0.29 2.61 -0.89
N VAL A 243 -0.27 1.40 -0.79
CA VAL A 243 -1.71 1.17 -0.98
C VAL A 243 -2.34 0.96 0.39
N GLY A 244 -3.19 1.91 0.79
CA GLY A 244 -3.97 1.83 2.01
C GLY A 244 -5.22 0.97 1.79
N LEU A 245 -5.33 -0.11 2.54
CA LEU A 245 -6.52 -0.97 2.61
C LEU A 245 -7.24 -0.75 3.94
N PRO A 246 -8.54 -1.05 4.06
CA PRO A 246 -9.25 -1.01 5.33
C PRO A 246 -8.54 -1.84 6.39
N GLY A 247 -8.39 -1.30 7.62
CA GLY A 247 -7.60 -1.91 8.68
C GLY A 247 -8.01 -3.35 9.01
N TRP A 248 -9.30 -3.66 8.96
CA TRP A 248 -9.82 -5.00 9.22
C TRP A 248 -9.33 -6.04 8.21
N ALA A 249 -9.19 -5.68 6.92
CA ALA A 249 -8.69 -6.59 5.90
C ALA A 249 -7.23 -7.01 6.14
N MET A 250 -6.46 -6.16 6.81
CA MET A 250 -5.06 -6.45 7.17
C MET A 250 -4.92 -7.33 8.42
N THR A 251 -6.00 -7.51 9.21
CA THR A 251 -6.00 -8.44 10.37
C THR A 251 -6.20 -9.89 9.97
N LEU A 252 -6.70 -10.13 8.75
CA LEU A 252 -6.89 -11.48 8.21
C LEU A 252 -5.56 -12.22 8.06
N SER A 253 -5.60 -13.54 8.09
CA SER A 253 -4.41 -14.37 7.85
C SER A 253 -3.84 -14.11 6.44
N ARG A 254 -2.55 -14.35 6.23
CA ARG A 254 -1.92 -14.12 4.91
C ARG A 254 -2.51 -14.99 3.81
N ASP A 255 -2.97 -16.18 4.19
CA ASP A 255 -3.53 -17.17 3.27
C ASP A 255 -5.03 -16.97 3.04
N HIS A 256 -5.65 -16.02 3.73
CA HIS A 256 -7.07 -15.70 3.54
C HIS A 256 -7.32 -15.21 2.11
N TRP A 257 -8.34 -15.76 1.47
CA TRP A 257 -8.65 -15.52 0.04
C TRP A 257 -8.75 -14.03 -0.32
N LEU A 258 -9.40 -13.21 0.51
CA LEU A 258 -9.53 -11.77 0.25
C LEU A 258 -8.19 -11.06 0.34
N ARG A 259 -7.42 -11.30 1.41
CA ARG A 259 -6.11 -10.66 1.59
C ARG A 259 -5.12 -11.06 0.51
N SER A 260 -5.08 -12.35 0.16
CA SER A 260 -4.26 -12.87 -0.93
C SER A 260 -4.68 -12.27 -2.27
N GLY A 261 -5.99 -12.22 -2.58
CA GLY A 261 -6.53 -11.63 -3.80
C GLY A 261 -6.19 -10.14 -3.95
N LEU A 262 -6.37 -9.35 -2.89
CA LEU A 262 -6.00 -7.93 -2.88
C LEU A 262 -4.50 -7.70 -3.08
N CYS A 263 -3.67 -8.48 -2.39
CA CYS A 263 -2.21 -8.38 -2.53
C CYS A 263 -1.75 -8.78 -3.95
N SER A 264 -2.36 -9.80 -4.54
CA SER A 264 -2.07 -10.21 -5.92
C SER A 264 -2.47 -9.14 -6.92
N ALA A 265 -3.68 -8.57 -6.80
CA ALA A 265 -4.15 -7.49 -7.67
C ALA A 265 -3.22 -6.26 -7.62
N VAL A 266 -2.82 -5.84 -6.41
CA VAL A 266 -1.85 -4.73 -6.25
C VAL A 266 -0.50 -5.08 -6.85
N SER A 267 -0.02 -6.31 -6.66
CA SER A 267 1.27 -6.76 -7.19
C SER A 267 1.28 -6.83 -8.72
N GLU A 268 0.20 -7.32 -9.33
CA GLU A 268 0.03 -7.38 -10.79
C GLU A 268 -0.03 -5.98 -11.40
N ALA A 269 -0.86 -5.10 -10.85
CA ALA A 269 -0.97 -3.72 -11.28
C ALA A 269 0.38 -2.97 -11.17
N ALA A 270 1.17 -3.25 -10.14
CA ALA A 270 2.47 -2.63 -9.92
C ALA A 270 3.58 -3.06 -10.90
N GLN A 271 3.40 -4.16 -11.66
CA GLN A 271 4.44 -4.64 -12.60
C GLN A 271 4.78 -3.63 -13.70
N ASN A 272 3.80 -2.83 -14.13
CA ASN A 272 3.96 -1.83 -15.18
C ASN A 272 4.34 -0.44 -14.65
N LEU A 273 4.45 -0.28 -13.34
CA LEU A 273 4.74 0.99 -12.69
C LEU A 273 6.22 1.37 -12.88
N ARG A 274 6.47 2.48 -13.56
CA ARG A 274 7.82 3.02 -13.81
C ARG A 274 7.97 4.46 -13.34
N THR A 275 7.02 5.32 -13.69
CA THR A 275 7.05 6.74 -13.44
C THR A 275 5.91 7.18 -12.52
N LEU A 276 6.02 8.40 -11.97
CA LEU A 276 4.94 8.96 -11.17
C LEU A 276 3.63 9.16 -11.96
N ARG A 277 3.73 9.35 -13.29
CA ARG A 277 2.57 9.40 -14.17
C ARG A 277 1.77 8.10 -14.13
N ASP A 278 2.46 6.95 -14.10
CA ASP A 278 1.82 5.64 -14.13
C ASP A 278 1.01 5.32 -12.86
N VAL A 279 1.21 6.08 -11.78
CA VAL A 279 0.45 5.91 -10.52
C VAL A 279 -1.07 6.10 -10.73
N LYS A 280 -1.46 6.92 -11.71
CA LYS A 280 -2.87 7.09 -12.05
C LYS A 280 -3.46 5.80 -12.64
N HIS A 281 -2.76 5.19 -13.58
CA HIS A 281 -3.16 3.90 -14.17
C HIS A 281 -3.14 2.78 -13.12
N LEU A 282 -2.13 2.79 -12.22
CA LEU A 282 -2.10 1.85 -11.09
C LEU A 282 -3.37 1.93 -10.23
N ALA A 283 -3.88 3.13 -9.96
CA ALA A 283 -5.12 3.28 -9.20
C ALA A 283 -6.33 2.76 -9.99
N GLU A 284 -6.38 2.98 -11.30
CA GLU A 284 -7.42 2.46 -12.20
C GLU A 284 -7.38 0.92 -12.28
N ASP A 285 -6.18 0.33 -12.38
CA ASP A 285 -5.96 -1.11 -12.40
C ASP A 285 -6.38 -1.77 -11.07
N ILE A 286 -6.04 -1.16 -9.93
CA ILE A 286 -6.49 -1.63 -8.61
C ILE A 286 -8.02 -1.57 -8.50
N CYS A 287 -8.66 -0.53 -9.05
CA CYS A 287 -10.10 -0.38 -9.05
C CYS A 287 -10.81 -1.45 -9.91
N SER A 288 -10.11 -2.07 -10.87
CA SER A 288 -10.66 -3.17 -11.68
C SER A 288 -10.76 -4.50 -10.92
N CYS A 289 -10.18 -4.59 -9.72
CA CYS A 289 -10.26 -5.77 -8.86
C CYS A 289 -11.70 -5.98 -8.36
N GLU A 290 -12.21 -7.19 -8.41
CA GLU A 290 -13.56 -7.60 -8.01
C GLU A 290 -13.94 -7.13 -6.58
N TYR A 291 -12.96 -7.02 -5.68
CA TYR A 291 -13.17 -6.69 -4.26
C TYR A 291 -13.08 -5.19 -3.97
N VAL A 292 -12.59 -4.39 -4.91
CA VAL A 292 -12.32 -2.96 -4.74
C VAL A 292 -13.45 -2.15 -5.41
N THR A 293 -14.10 -1.29 -4.65
CA THR A 293 -15.16 -0.42 -5.16
C THR A 293 -14.62 0.92 -5.67
N ASP A 294 -13.53 1.39 -5.10
CA ASP A 294 -12.90 2.66 -5.46
C ASP A 294 -11.43 2.68 -5.05
N ALA A 295 -10.58 3.30 -5.86
CA ALA A 295 -9.17 3.48 -5.56
C ALA A 295 -8.74 4.91 -5.95
N LYS A 296 -8.35 5.71 -4.96
CA LYS A 296 -8.00 7.12 -5.15
C LYS A 296 -6.58 7.43 -4.72
N ILE A 297 -5.92 8.29 -5.47
CA ILE A 297 -4.63 8.84 -5.08
C ILE A 297 -4.87 9.84 -3.93
N ALA A 298 -4.57 9.44 -2.71
CA ALA A 298 -4.72 10.26 -1.53
C ALA A 298 -3.62 11.33 -1.42
N LYS A 299 -2.39 10.97 -1.81
CA LYS A 299 -1.23 11.86 -1.79
C LYS A 299 -0.23 11.46 -2.85
N MET A 300 0.35 12.44 -3.52
CA MET A 300 1.51 12.25 -4.40
C MET A 300 2.58 13.26 -4.01
N ASP A 301 3.77 12.79 -3.72
CA ASP A 301 4.92 13.60 -3.35
C ASP A 301 5.95 13.54 -4.48
N LEU A 302 5.97 14.60 -5.29
CA LEU A 302 6.86 14.71 -6.45
C LEU A 302 8.32 14.82 -6.02
N SER A 303 8.60 15.39 -4.85
CA SER A 303 9.96 15.64 -4.36
C SER A 303 10.71 14.36 -4.01
N CYS A 304 10.05 13.40 -3.39
CA CYS A 304 10.65 12.12 -3.01
C CYS A 304 10.26 10.97 -3.95
N GLY A 305 9.25 11.16 -4.81
CA GLY A 305 8.76 10.13 -5.73
C GLY A 305 7.91 9.07 -5.05
N ALA A 306 7.15 9.49 -4.05
CA ALA A 306 6.24 8.61 -3.32
C ALA A 306 4.79 8.93 -3.66
N ALA A 307 3.96 7.89 -3.69
CA ALA A 307 2.52 8.04 -3.84
C ALA A 307 1.78 7.17 -2.84
N ARG A 308 0.61 7.64 -2.41
CA ARG A 308 -0.30 6.89 -1.56
C ARG A 308 -1.66 6.78 -2.25
N ILE A 309 -2.09 5.56 -2.46
CA ILE A 309 -3.41 5.21 -2.98
C ILE A 309 -4.23 4.67 -1.81
N GLU A 310 -5.48 5.09 -1.70
CA GLU A 310 -6.45 4.52 -0.76
C GLU A 310 -7.50 3.75 -1.54
N ALA A 311 -7.55 2.45 -1.29
CA ALA A 311 -8.53 1.56 -1.89
C ALA A 311 -9.66 1.27 -0.90
N GLN A 312 -10.89 1.36 -1.39
CA GLN A 312 -12.10 1.03 -0.66
C GLN A 312 -12.60 -0.35 -1.10
N ILE A 313 -12.95 -1.17 -0.13
CA ILE A 313 -13.49 -2.52 -0.34
C ILE A 313 -15.00 -2.47 -0.15
N ASP A 314 -15.74 -3.32 -0.84
CA ASP A 314 -17.18 -3.44 -0.64
C ASP A 314 -17.50 -3.72 0.84
N GLY A 315 -18.32 -2.84 1.43
CA GLY A 315 -18.71 -2.94 2.84
C GLY A 315 -19.44 -4.24 3.20
N SER A 316 -20.09 -4.88 2.25
CA SER A 316 -20.76 -6.17 2.46
C SER A 316 -19.78 -7.30 2.76
N LEU A 317 -18.56 -7.22 2.22
CA LEU A 317 -17.50 -8.21 2.46
C LEU A 317 -17.04 -8.23 3.92
N PHE A 318 -17.08 -7.09 4.61
CA PHE A 318 -16.74 -7.04 6.03
C PHE A 318 -17.63 -7.97 6.86
N TYR A 319 -18.93 -7.89 6.66
CA TYR A 319 -19.89 -8.72 7.43
C TYR A 319 -19.82 -10.18 7.02
N LYS A 320 -19.65 -10.46 5.72
CA LYS A 320 -19.47 -11.82 5.22
C LYS A 320 -18.26 -12.49 5.85
N ILE A 321 -17.13 -11.83 5.87
CA ILE A 321 -15.89 -12.37 6.46
C ILE A 321 -16.01 -12.47 7.97
N LEU A 322 -16.65 -11.49 8.63
CA LEU A 322 -16.89 -11.54 10.05
C LEU A 322 -17.73 -12.76 10.42
N ALA A 323 -18.76 -13.09 9.64
CA ALA A 323 -19.56 -14.29 9.81
C ALA A 323 -18.74 -15.57 9.56
N GLU A 324 -17.90 -15.61 8.53
CA GLU A 324 -17.01 -16.74 8.22
C GLU A 324 -15.99 -17.00 9.35
N GLU A 325 -15.34 -15.97 9.87
CA GLU A 325 -14.30 -16.07 10.90
C GLU A 325 -14.87 -16.39 12.30
N THR A 326 -16.08 -15.92 12.60
CA THR A 326 -16.67 -16.06 13.92
C THR A 326 -17.69 -17.20 14.03
N GLY A 327 -18.21 -17.69 12.90
CA GLY A 327 -19.30 -18.63 12.85
C GLY A 327 -20.66 -18.05 13.30
N LEU A 328 -20.75 -16.71 13.40
CA LEU A 328 -21.95 -15.98 13.83
C LEU A 328 -22.71 -15.48 12.61
N ASP A 329 -24.04 -15.50 12.68
CA ASP A 329 -24.90 -15.00 11.61
C ASP A 329 -25.01 -13.46 11.66
N ILE A 330 -24.10 -12.80 10.94
CA ILE A 330 -23.98 -11.33 10.92
C ILE A 330 -24.04 -10.88 9.47
N SER A 331 -25.11 -10.19 9.10
CA SER A 331 -25.34 -9.68 7.73
C SER A 331 -25.22 -8.14 7.63
N GLY A 332 -25.22 -7.43 8.74
CA GLY A 332 -25.19 -5.96 8.77
C GLY A 332 -24.92 -5.37 10.15
N GLU A 333 -24.96 -4.04 10.23
CA GLU A 333 -24.68 -3.29 11.46
C GLU A 333 -25.61 -3.65 12.61
N GLN A 334 -26.90 -3.90 12.31
CA GLN A 334 -27.89 -4.24 13.33
C GLN A 334 -27.60 -5.59 13.99
N ASP A 335 -27.26 -6.60 13.16
CA ASP A 335 -26.91 -7.92 13.64
C ASP A 335 -25.62 -7.87 14.47
N LEU A 336 -24.62 -7.13 13.98
CA LEU A 336 -23.38 -6.92 14.70
C LEU A 336 -23.62 -6.28 16.08
N MET A 337 -24.46 -5.24 16.16
CA MET A 337 -24.78 -4.57 17.41
C MET A 337 -25.55 -5.47 18.37
N SER A 338 -26.45 -6.32 17.86
CA SER A 338 -27.18 -7.31 18.67
C SER A 338 -26.23 -8.36 19.22
N CYS A 339 -25.42 -8.95 18.34
CA CYS A 339 -24.42 -9.96 18.68
C CYS A 339 -23.41 -9.44 19.70
N MET A 340 -22.90 -8.22 19.54
CA MET A 340 -21.96 -7.60 20.48
C MET A 340 -22.59 -7.40 21.88
N ARG A 341 -23.88 -7.05 21.96
CA ARG A 341 -24.58 -6.96 23.25
C ARG A 341 -24.72 -8.31 23.93
N GLU A 342 -25.08 -9.33 23.17
CA GLU A 342 -25.18 -10.70 23.67
C GLU A 342 -23.82 -11.22 24.16
N LEU A 343 -22.78 -11.07 23.34
CA LEU A 343 -21.41 -11.45 23.70
C LEU A 343 -20.90 -10.69 24.93
N ALA A 344 -21.24 -9.40 25.07
CA ALA A 344 -20.90 -8.61 26.26
C ALA A 344 -21.63 -9.10 27.53
N ALA A 345 -22.84 -9.60 27.39
CA ALA A 345 -23.56 -10.22 28.49
C ALA A 345 -22.94 -11.57 28.87
N VAL A 346 -22.72 -12.44 27.89
CA VAL A 346 -22.05 -13.73 28.07
C VAL A 346 -20.66 -13.56 28.69
N ARG A 347 -19.88 -12.60 28.22
CA ARG A 347 -18.56 -12.31 28.76
C ARG A 347 -18.62 -11.91 30.23
N ARG A 348 -19.57 -11.08 30.64
CA ARG A 348 -19.73 -10.69 32.06
C ARG A 348 -20.03 -11.89 32.95
N GLU A 349 -20.93 -12.77 32.48
CA GLU A 349 -21.23 -14.00 33.21
C GLU A 349 -20.02 -14.95 33.25
N TYR A 350 -19.32 -15.10 32.15
CA TYR A 350 -18.11 -15.91 32.10
C TYR A 350 -17.00 -15.37 33.02
N GLU A 351 -16.76 -14.05 33.04
CA GLU A 351 -15.77 -13.44 33.95
C GLU A 351 -16.11 -13.65 35.41
N ARG A 352 -17.42 -13.69 35.77
CA ARG A 352 -17.88 -14.01 37.10
C ARG A 352 -17.55 -15.47 37.49
N LEU A 353 -17.67 -16.39 36.56
CA LEU A 353 -17.45 -17.82 36.79
C LEU A 353 -15.99 -18.24 36.64
N LYS A 354 -15.17 -17.48 35.88
CA LYS A 354 -13.83 -17.87 35.50
C LYS A 354 -12.94 -18.25 36.66
N GLY A 355 -12.91 -17.45 37.72
CA GLY A 355 -12.08 -17.73 38.89
C GLY A 355 -12.42 -19.06 39.55
N ALA A 356 -13.71 -19.36 39.68
CA ALA A 356 -14.16 -20.63 40.21
C ALA A 356 -13.84 -21.82 39.27
N LEU A 357 -13.92 -21.64 37.98
CA LEU A 357 -13.54 -22.66 37.01
C LEU A 357 -12.04 -22.96 37.05
N ASP A 358 -11.19 -21.94 37.14
CA ASP A 358 -9.74 -22.09 37.29
C ASP A 358 -9.39 -22.84 38.60
N GLU A 359 -10.11 -22.54 39.71
CA GLU A 359 -9.96 -23.23 40.94
C GLU A 359 -10.40 -24.72 40.88
N VAL A 360 -11.51 -25.00 40.16
CA VAL A 360 -11.97 -26.40 39.96
C VAL A 360 -10.94 -27.18 39.15
N GLU A 361 -10.32 -26.57 38.15
CA GLU A 361 -9.26 -27.24 37.38
C GLU A 361 -8.03 -27.55 38.24
N ALA A 362 -7.62 -26.61 39.08
CA ALA A 362 -6.43 -26.72 39.91
C ALA A 362 -6.60 -27.64 41.14
N THR A 363 -7.75 -27.56 41.81
CA THR A 363 -7.97 -28.20 43.11
C THR A 363 -9.11 -29.21 43.15
N GLY A 364 -9.95 -29.22 42.10
CA GLY A 364 -11.18 -30.02 42.07
C GLY A 364 -12.39 -29.31 42.68
N TYR A 365 -12.23 -28.10 43.25
CA TYR A 365 -13.31 -27.35 43.88
C TYR A 365 -13.14 -25.84 43.70
N GLY A 366 -14.19 -25.13 43.33
CA GLY A 366 -14.19 -23.71 43.14
C GLY A 366 -15.47 -23.04 43.65
N ILE A 367 -15.37 -21.77 44.05
CA ILE A 367 -16.47 -21.00 44.62
C ILE A 367 -16.67 -19.71 43.84
N VAL A 368 -17.91 -19.50 43.38
CA VAL A 368 -18.32 -18.19 42.82
C VAL A 368 -18.86 -17.35 43.99
N MET A 369 -18.14 -16.28 44.27
CA MET A 369 -18.57 -15.34 45.30
C MET A 369 -19.83 -14.57 44.88
N PRO A 370 -20.77 -14.31 45.81
CA PRO A 370 -21.95 -13.49 45.51
C PRO A 370 -21.58 -12.05 45.15
N SER A 371 -22.36 -11.45 44.25
CA SER A 371 -22.28 -10.03 43.96
C SER A 371 -22.93 -9.18 45.04
N LEU A 372 -22.63 -7.88 45.08
CA LEU A 372 -23.23 -6.93 46.04
C LEU A 372 -24.76 -6.91 45.94
N ASP A 373 -25.32 -7.10 44.77
CA ASP A 373 -26.77 -7.08 44.50
C ASP A 373 -27.47 -8.35 45.06
N GLU A 374 -26.71 -9.43 45.31
CA GLU A 374 -27.20 -10.69 45.87
C GLU A 374 -27.11 -10.72 47.41
N LEU A 375 -26.49 -9.69 48.05
CA LEU A 375 -26.38 -9.57 49.47
C LEU A 375 -27.73 -9.10 50.08
N SER A 376 -28.23 -9.86 51.04
CA SER A 376 -29.42 -9.51 51.83
C SER A 376 -28.99 -9.20 53.27
N LEU A 377 -29.39 -8.02 53.76
CA LEU A 377 -29.10 -7.60 55.14
C LEU A 377 -30.38 -7.67 55.95
N GLU A 378 -30.32 -8.42 57.10
CA GLU A 378 -31.42 -8.44 58.09
C GLU A 378 -31.45 -7.13 58.89
N GLU A 379 -32.56 -6.87 59.57
CA GLU A 379 -32.67 -5.69 60.42
C GLU A 379 -31.63 -5.73 61.55
N PRO A 380 -30.93 -4.61 61.83
CA PRO A 380 -29.93 -4.54 62.87
C PRO A 380 -30.53 -4.78 64.25
N GLU A 381 -30.00 -5.72 65.01
CA GLU A 381 -30.42 -6.04 66.37
C GLU A 381 -29.45 -5.49 67.43
N ILE A 382 -29.98 -4.94 68.50
CA ILE A 382 -29.17 -4.56 69.68
C ILE A 382 -28.82 -5.79 70.49
N MET A 383 -27.55 -6.06 70.65
CA MET A 383 -27.04 -7.17 71.50
C MET A 383 -26.36 -6.61 72.75
N ARG A 384 -26.50 -7.37 73.90
CA ARG A 384 -25.81 -7.08 75.15
C ARG A 384 -24.84 -8.22 75.48
N GLN A 385 -23.55 -7.87 75.63
CA GLN A 385 -22.51 -8.82 75.94
C GLN A 385 -21.60 -8.25 77.03
N GLY A 386 -21.52 -8.93 78.18
CA GLY A 386 -20.64 -8.51 79.26
C GLY A 386 -20.86 -7.11 79.82
N GLY A 387 -22.13 -6.63 79.86
CA GLY A 387 -22.47 -5.29 80.36
C GLY A 387 -22.33 -4.14 79.30
N ARG A 388 -21.89 -4.45 78.10
CA ARG A 388 -21.78 -3.45 76.94
C ARG A 388 -22.86 -3.74 75.91
N TYR A 389 -23.31 -2.71 75.25
CA TYR A 389 -24.27 -2.82 74.13
C TYR A 389 -23.50 -2.74 72.78
N GLY A 390 -23.87 -3.58 71.86
CA GLY A 390 -23.36 -3.60 70.46
C GLY A 390 -24.53 -3.74 69.46
N VAL A 391 -24.24 -3.65 68.22
CA VAL A 391 -25.19 -3.89 67.12
C VAL A 391 -24.79 -5.19 66.44
N ARG A 392 -25.73 -6.10 66.28
CA ARG A 392 -25.58 -7.30 65.48
C ARG A 392 -26.14 -7.04 64.11
N LEU A 393 -25.29 -7.20 63.07
CA LEU A 393 -25.67 -7.19 61.68
C LEU A 393 -25.60 -8.62 61.14
N ARG A 394 -26.65 -9.08 60.53
CA ARG A 394 -26.69 -10.40 59.90
C ARG A 394 -26.91 -10.21 58.39
N ALA A 395 -26.04 -10.75 57.59
CA ALA A 395 -26.15 -10.72 56.11
C ALA A 395 -26.15 -12.14 55.57
N SER A 396 -26.88 -12.36 54.50
CA SER A 396 -26.90 -13.64 53.78
C SER A 396 -26.74 -13.37 52.27
N ALA A 397 -26.13 -14.31 51.58
CA ALA A 397 -25.97 -14.28 50.12
C ALA A 397 -25.86 -15.70 49.57
N PRO A 398 -26.41 -15.97 48.39
CA PRO A 398 -26.21 -17.24 47.72
C PRO A 398 -24.78 -17.31 47.15
N SER A 399 -24.10 -18.45 47.27
CA SER A 399 -22.84 -18.77 46.62
C SER A 399 -23.01 -19.98 45.71
N ILE A 400 -22.26 -20.01 44.57
CA ILE A 400 -22.25 -21.18 43.71
C ILE A 400 -20.99 -21.97 43.96
N HIS A 401 -21.16 -23.26 44.20
CA HIS A 401 -20.06 -24.20 44.45
C HIS A 401 -19.95 -25.19 43.30
N MET A 402 -18.76 -25.27 42.71
CA MET A 402 -18.43 -26.15 41.59
C MET A 402 -17.46 -27.22 42.06
N MET A 403 -17.72 -28.49 41.72
CA MET A 403 -16.86 -29.61 42.11
C MET A 403 -16.59 -30.50 40.90
N LYS A 404 -15.35 -30.96 40.76
CA LYS A 404 -14.93 -31.95 39.78
C LYS A 404 -15.02 -33.34 40.45
N ALA A 405 -15.89 -34.18 39.91
CA ALA A 405 -16.08 -35.54 40.42
C ALA A 405 -15.76 -36.59 39.37
N ASN A 406 -15.08 -37.64 39.71
CA ASN A 406 -14.77 -38.75 38.83
C ASN A 406 -15.95 -39.70 38.75
N ILE A 407 -16.61 -39.73 37.58
CA ILE A 407 -17.73 -40.65 37.34
C ILE A 407 -17.26 -41.80 36.46
N THR A 408 -17.43 -43.01 36.93
CA THR A 408 -17.11 -44.22 36.17
C THR A 408 -18.38 -44.86 35.63
N THR A 409 -18.34 -45.31 34.38
CA THR A 409 -19.42 -46.10 33.79
C THR A 409 -18.86 -47.41 33.27
N GLU A 410 -19.67 -48.45 33.32
CA GLU A 410 -19.37 -49.77 32.79
C GLU A 410 -20.38 -50.09 31.70
N VAL A 411 -19.90 -50.46 30.55
CA VAL A 411 -20.70 -50.88 29.42
C VAL A 411 -20.37 -52.33 29.14
N ALA A 412 -21.32 -53.22 29.39
CA ALA A 412 -21.17 -54.67 29.24
C ALA A 412 -22.18 -55.20 28.19
N PRO A 413 -21.89 -55.02 26.92
CA PRO A 413 -22.78 -55.54 25.89
C PRO A 413 -22.75 -57.08 25.84
N ILE A 414 -23.92 -57.72 25.71
CA ILE A 414 -24.02 -59.16 25.59
C ILE A 414 -23.82 -59.54 24.12
N VAL A 415 -22.75 -60.25 23.79
CA VAL A 415 -22.29 -60.56 22.46
C VAL A 415 -22.77 -61.89 21.92
N GLY A 416 -23.17 -62.81 22.77
CA GLY A 416 -23.63 -64.15 22.41
C GLY A 416 -22.79 -65.28 22.98
N SER A 417 -22.04 -66.05 22.19
CA SER A 417 -21.20 -67.15 22.66
C SER A 417 -19.85 -66.67 23.22
N GLU A 418 -19.23 -67.49 24.03
CA GLU A 418 -17.88 -67.24 24.59
C GLU A 418 -16.82 -66.92 23.51
N SER A 419 -16.83 -67.71 22.43
CA SER A 419 -15.92 -67.49 21.26
C SER A 419 -16.15 -66.14 20.58
N GLN A 420 -17.39 -65.67 20.43
CA GLN A 420 -17.70 -64.37 19.85
C GLN A 420 -17.28 -63.21 20.75
N SER A 421 -17.37 -63.43 22.07
CA SER A 421 -16.88 -62.44 23.04
C SER A 421 -15.35 -62.32 23.03
N GLU A 422 -14.66 -63.46 22.90
CA GLU A 422 -13.20 -63.48 22.76
C GLU A 422 -12.70 -62.81 21.49
N GLU A 423 -13.39 -63.03 20.35
CA GLU A 423 -13.08 -62.36 19.08
C GLU A 423 -13.26 -60.85 19.20
N LEU A 424 -14.32 -60.38 19.83
CA LEU A 424 -14.56 -58.93 19.99
C LEU A 424 -13.51 -58.30 20.94
N VAL A 425 -13.14 -58.96 22.01
CA VAL A 425 -12.11 -58.51 22.95
C VAL A 425 -10.76 -58.40 22.20
N ASN A 426 -10.39 -59.44 21.45
CA ASN A 426 -9.15 -59.42 20.66
C ASN A 426 -9.13 -58.35 19.61
N TYR A 427 -10.24 -58.08 18.93
CA TYR A 427 -10.38 -56.98 18.00
C TYR A 427 -10.20 -55.61 18.65
N MET A 428 -10.86 -55.41 19.79
CA MET A 428 -10.74 -54.14 20.55
C MET A 428 -9.34 -53.93 21.13
N LEU A 429 -8.69 -54.97 21.63
CA LEU A 429 -7.31 -54.90 22.12
C LEU A 429 -6.33 -54.52 21.00
N LYS A 430 -6.52 -55.07 19.82
CA LYS A 430 -5.69 -54.75 18.66
C LYS A 430 -5.85 -53.31 18.23
N GLU A 431 -7.07 -52.80 18.15
CA GLU A 431 -7.32 -51.37 17.84
C GLU A 431 -6.75 -50.45 18.93
N PHE A 432 -6.85 -50.83 20.19
CA PHE A 432 -6.29 -50.05 21.31
C PHE A 432 -4.76 -50.00 21.26
N GLU A 433 -4.10 -51.09 20.82
CA GLU A 433 -2.65 -51.16 20.68
C GLU A 433 -2.16 -50.33 19.46
N GLU A 434 -2.92 -50.30 18.35
CA GLU A 434 -2.58 -49.55 17.16
C GLU A 434 -2.78 -48.04 17.35
N ASP A 435 -3.92 -47.62 17.86
CA ASP A 435 -4.24 -46.22 18.14
C ASP A 435 -5.33 -46.08 19.22
N PRO A 436 -4.97 -45.72 20.46
CA PRO A 436 -5.91 -45.60 21.56
C PRO A 436 -7.08 -44.62 21.32
N THR A 437 -6.96 -43.71 20.34
CA THR A 437 -8.04 -42.73 20.01
C THR A 437 -9.07 -43.33 19.07
N LYS A 438 -8.68 -44.21 18.15
CA LYS A 438 -9.59 -44.85 17.19
C LYS A 438 -10.57 -45.82 17.83
N ILE A 439 -10.25 -46.42 18.97
CA ILE A 439 -11.17 -47.33 19.69
C ILE A 439 -12.51 -46.67 20.02
N TRP A 440 -12.55 -45.35 20.19
CA TRP A 440 -13.79 -44.61 20.43
C TRP A 440 -14.75 -44.61 19.21
N GLU A 441 -14.22 -44.77 18.01
CA GLU A 441 -14.99 -44.84 16.75
C GLU A 441 -15.41 -46.28 16.41
N SER A 442 -14.87 -47.29 17.10
CA SER A 442 -15.19 -48.69 16.85
C SER A 442 -16.68 -48.96 17.04
N ASN A 443 -17.28 -49.59 16.03
CA ASN A 443 -18.70 -49.85 16.01
C ASN A 443 -19.01 -51.14 16.78
N ILE A 444 -19.82 -51.06 17.82
CA ILE A 444 -20.30 -52.17 18.61
C ILE A 444 -21.84 -52.21 18.55
N PHE A 445 -22.38 -53.18 17.82
CA PHE A 445 -23.83 -53.33 17.59
C PHE A 445 -24.55 -52.11 16.99
N GLY A 446 -23.94 -51.45 16.06
CA GLY A 446 -24.55 -50.31 15.34
C GLY A 446 -24.36 -48.93 16.03
N LYS A 447 -23.65 -48.89 17.18
CA LYS A 447 -23.27 -47.67 17.86
C LYS A 447 -21.74 -47.60 18.05
N SER A 448 -21.17 -46.43 18.03
CA SER A 448 -19.76 -46.28 18.39
C SER A 448 -19.54 -46.53 19.90
N LEU A 449 -18.33 -46.96 20.28
CA LEU A 449 -17.98 -47.11 21.69
C LEU A 449 -18.17 -45.77 22.44
N HIS A 450 -17.84 -44.67 21.78
CA HIS A 450 -18.05 -43.33 22.34
C HIS A 450 -19.54 -43.08 22.69
N GLU A 451 -20.46 -43.43 21.76
CA GLU A 451 -21.90 -43.26 21.99
C GLU A 451 -22.39 -44.12 23.16
N LEU A 452 -21.96 -45.39 23.22
CA LEU A 452 -22.37 -46.30 24.30
C LEU A 452 -21.87 -45.83 25.66
N VAL A 453 -20.61 -45.41 25.78
CA VAL A 453 -20.04 -44.88 27.01
C VAL A 453 -20.72 -43.57 27.39
N ASN A 454 -20.97 -42.69 26.42
CA ASN A 454 -21.65 -41.42 26.67
C ASN A 454 -23.10 -41.61 27.17
N GLU A 455 -23.85 -42.54 26.59
CA GLU A 455 -25.17 -42.91 27.07
C GLU A 455 -25.11 -43.45 28.53
N GLY A 456 -24.10 -44.28 28.83
CA GLY A 456 -23.89 -44.82 30.20
C GLY A 456 -23.58 -43.72 31.20
N LEU A 457 -22.71 -42.80 30.88
CA LEU A 457 -22.36 -41.64 31.70
C LEU A 457 -23.55 -40.69 31.87
N HIS A 458 -24.24 -40.36 30.80
CA HIS A 458 -25.43 -39.51 30.81
C HIS A 458 -26.51 -40.09 31.75
N ASN A 459 -26.81 -41.38 31.59
CA ASN A 459 -27.76 -42.06 32.45
C ASN A 459 -27.40 -42.01 33.93
N LYS A 460 -26.12 -42.14 34.28
CA LYS A 460 -25.66 -42.03 35.68
C LYS A 460 -25.76 -40.63 36.23
N LEU A 461 -25.33 -39.62 35.47
CA LEU A 461 -25.33 -38.22 35.85
C LEU A 461 -26.74 -37.66 36.06
N TYR A 462 -27.70 -38.02 35.19
CA TYR A 462 -29.07 -37.51 35.26
C TYR A 462 -29.98 -38.34 36.22
N ARG A 463 -29.55 -39.52 36.64
CA ARG A 463 -30.27 -40.34 37.59
C ARG A 463 -30.08 -39.96 39.06
N MET A 464 -29.24 -38.94 39.38
CA MET A 464 -29.12 -38.48 40.75
C MET A 464 -30.48 -37.94 41.24
N PRO A 465 -31.10 -38.56 42.26
CA PRO A 465 -32.42 -38.17 42.75
C PRO A 465 -32.42 -36.72 43.24
N ALA A 466 -33.52 -36.01 43.03
CA ALA A 466 -33.67 -34.63 43.52
C ALA A 466 -33.41 -34.53 45.03
N ALA A 467 -33.87 -35.52 45.80
CA ALA A 467 -33.61 -35.60 47.23
C ALA A 467 -32.12 -35.69 47.60
N ALA A 468 -31.33 -36.39 46.79
CA ALA A 468 -29.88 -36.48 47.01
C ALA A 468 -29.19 -35.14 46.72
N ARG A 469 -29.61 -34.43 45.67
CA ARG A 469 -29.10 -33.07 45.35
C ARG A 469 -29.41 -32.08 46.46
N MET A 470 -30.66 -32.08 46.95
CA MET A 470 -31.06 -31.22 48.07
C MET A 470 -30.25 -31.53 49.34
N LYS A 471 -30.04 -32.81 49.62
CA LYS A 471 -29.25 -33.22 50.80
C LYS A 471 -27.79 -32.80 50.74
N LEU A 472 -27.19 -32.85 49.58
CA LEU A 472 -25.84 -32.33 49.34
C LEU A 472 -25.78 -30.82 49.57
N GLN A 473 -26.75 -30.06 49.07
CA GLN A 473 -26.86 -28.62 49.26
C GLN A 473 -27.02 -28.28 50.75
N GLU A 474 -28.00 -28.87 51.46
CA GLU A 474 -28.20 -28.65 52.88
C GLU A 474 -26.96 -28.98 53.72
N THR A 475 -26.24 -30.03 53.33
CA THR A 475 -25.01 -30.43 54.02
C THR A 475 -23.91 -29.39 53.82
N LEU A 476 -23.76 -28.89 52.59
CA LEU A 476 -22.78 -27.85 52.24
C LEU A 476 -23.10 -26.54 53.00
N GLU A 477 -24.35 -26.11 53.01
CA GLU A 477 -24.82 -24.93 53.76
C GLU A 477 -24.51 -25.05 55.28
N LYS A 478 -24.76 -26.20 55.89
CA LYS A 478 -24.43 -26.45 57.31
C LYS A 478 -22.93 -26.39 57.56
N VAL A 479 -22.13 -27.02 56.72
CA VAL A 479 -20.67 -27.02 56.84
C VAL A 479 -20.11 -25.61 56.79
N ILE A 480 -20.61 -24.79 55.89
CA ILE A 480 -20.14 -23.40 55.70
C ILE A 480 -20.63 -22.50 56.82
N ASN A 481 -21.92 -22.55 57.17
CA ASN A 481 -22.52 -21.65 58.17
C ASN A 481 -22.18 -22.00 59.62
N GLU A 482 -22.07 -23.30 59.97
CA GLU A 482 -21.86 -23.77 61.35
C GLU A 482 -20.40 -24.12 61.65
N GLY A 483 -19.53 -24.19 60.60
CA GLY A 483 -18.10 -24.45 60.79
C GLY A 483 -17.79 -25.83 61.28
N CYS A 484 -18.22 -26.87 60.59
CA CYS A 484 -17.95 -28.26 61.00
C CYS A 484 -16.49 -28.65 60.91
N SER A 485 -15.83 -28.91 61.98
CA SER A 485 -14.46 -29.45 62.07
C SER A 485 -14.41 -31.00 62.19
N GLY A 486 -15.52 -31.70 61.87
CA GLY A 486 -15.65 -33.16 62.09
C GLY A 486 -15.95 -33.97 60.83
N LEU A 487 -16.14 -35.26 60.99
CA LEU A 487 -16.46 -36.21 59.93
C LEU A 487 -17.83 -35.84 59.29
N ILE A 488 -17.90 -35.60 58.03
CA ILE A 488 -19.15 -35.33 57.29
C ILE A 488 -19.71 -36.72 56.89
N CYS A 489 -20.86 -37.10 57.40
CA CYS A 489 -21.57 -38.28 56.93
C CYS A 489 -22.84 -37.88 56.20
N ILE A 490 -22.89 -38.14 54.86
CA ILE A 490 -24.07 -37.91 54.04
C ILE A 490 -24.79 -39.25 53.92
N ILE A 491 -25.95 -39.37 54.51
CA ILE A 491 -26.83 -40.51 54.34
C ILE A 491 -27.84 -40.17 53.25
N LEU A 492 -27.66 -40.81 52.10
CA LEU A 492 -28.52 -40.65 50.93
C LEU A 492 -29.76 -41.51 50.99
#